data_163ff995ee10b12595382dbd6ebee0d8
#
_entry.id   163ff995ee10b12595382dbd6ebee0d8
#
_cell.length_a   1.000
_cell.length_b   1.000
_cell.length_c   1.000
_cell.angle_alpha   90.00
_cell.angle_beta   90.00
_cell.angle_gamma   90.00
#
_symmetry.space_group_name_H-M   'P 1'
#
loop_
_entity.id
_entity.type
_entity.pdbx_description
1 polymer ?
#
loop_
_entity_poly.entity_id
_entity_poly.type
_entity_poly.pdbx_seq_one_letter_code
_entity_poly.pdbx_strand_id
1 'polypeptide(L)'
;MDGKRFDLLVEDVNKSPLFTPRWSAAPVAVLVPHLFGTTAFREAWPPVASAVWLAERRMLPAYEHVPIQAISRSTKEDLVGRGFSADQIRVVFPGVDHRVYRPDPEVARFQQPTFAYVGRLKRYKGLDVVLSAAAELDRSGWRGRILIAGTGDDEERLRRLVLDRGLDRTVEFLGFVAKERKVELLRRAWAILYPSPKEGWGLTNVEAAACGTAAIASDSPGLRESVAHERSGYLVRHREVSDWVARLRELTDSPELRDRLGRGAFEHAAAYSWERAADETEAWLDAALSGHGGRG
;
A
#
# COMPACT_ATOMS: atom_id res chain seq x y z
N MET A 1 -40.86 -16.57 -5.58
CA MET A 1 -39.41 -16.33 -5.46
C MET A 1 -39.13 -16.23 -3.97
N ASP A 2 -38.60 -17.27 -3.36
CA ASP A 2 -38.16 -17.22 -1.96
C ASP A 2 -36.99 -16.26 -1.88
N GLY A 3 -37.29 -15.02 -1.52
CA GLY A 3 -36.26 -14.01 -1.30
C GLY A 3 -35.44 -14.41 -0.09
N LYS A 4 -34.24 -14.96 -0.31
CA LYS A 4 -33.25 -15.08 0.76
C LYS A 4 -33.08 -13.68 1.35
N ARG A 5 -33.62 -13.47 2.56
CA ARG A 5 -33.37 -12.25 3.33
C ARG A 5 -31.93 -12.38 3.84
N PHE A 6 -31.10 -11.42 3.48
CA PHE A 6 -29.79 -11.26 4.08
C PHE A 6 -29.97 -10.41 5.35
N ASP A 7 -29.25 -10.76 6.41
CA ASP A 7 -29.27 -10.02 7.68
C ASP A 7 -28.50 -8.71 7.54
N LEU A 8 -27.45 -8.67 6.69
CA LEU A 8 -26.61 -7.50 6.43
C LEU A 8 -26.09 -7.56 5.00
N LEU A 9 -26.02 -6.40 4.35
CA LEU A 9 -25.34 -6.21 3.07
C LEU A 9 -24.04 -5.45 3.31
N VAL A 10 -22.91 -6.04 2.90
CA VAL A 10 -21.61 -5.35 2.95
C VAL A 10 -21.27 -4.84 1.55
N GLU A 11 -21.11 -3.52 1.42
CA GLU A 11 -20.65 -2.89 0.19
C GLU A 11 -19.15 -2.61 0.27
N ASP A 12 -18.35 -3.14 -0.69
CA ASP A 12 -16.94 -2.77 -0.87
C ASP A 12 -16.83 -1.59 -1.84
N VAL A 13 -16.51 -0.41 -1.32
CA VAL A 13 -16.27 0.79 -2.12
C VAL A 13 -14.83 0.83 -2.60
N ASN A 14 -14.52 -0.02 -3.57
CA ASN A 14 -13.17 -0.13 -4.13
C ASN A 14 -12.90 0.84 -5.30
N LYS A 15 -13.91 1.17 -6.12
CA LYS A 15 -13.75 2.08 -7.27
C LYS A 15 -14.81 3.19 -7.29
N SER A 16 -16.06 2.83 -7.10
CA SER A 16 -17.17 3.75 -7.09
C SER A 16 -18.23 3.24 -6.14
N PRO A 17 -18.87 4.12 -5.36
CA PRO A 17 -19.98 3.74 -4.50
C PRO A 17 -21.16 3.23 -5.34
N LEU A 18 -21.81 2.17 -4.86
CA LEU A 18 -23.02 1.59 -5.47
C LEU A 18 -24.29 2.20 -4.89
N PHE A 19 -24.17 3.04 -3.85
CA PHE A 19 -25.28 3.68 -3.15
C PHE A 19 -26.31 2.68 -2.58
N THR A 20 -25.82 1.53 -2.12
CA THR A 20 -26.66 0.44 -1.58
C THR A 20 -27.63 0.88 -0.49
N PRO A 21 -27.35 1.84 0.40
CA PRO A 21 -28.30 2.29 1.42
C PRO A 21 -29.59 2.89 0.84
N ARG A 22 -29.61 3.28 -0.44
CA ARG A 22 -30.79 3.88 -1.08
C ARG A 22 -31.78 2.85 -1.63
N TRP A 23 -31.35 1.61 -1.81
CA TRP A 23 -32.17 0.58 -2.47
C TRP A 23 -32.15 -0.78 -1.79
N SER A 24 -31.27 -1.01 -0.81
CA SER A 24 -31.24 -2.26 -0.06
C SER A 24 -32.38 -2.31 0.97
N ALA A 25 -33.06 -3.44 1.04
CA ALA A 25 -34.02 -3.74 2.11
C ALA A 25 -33.34 -4.25 3.39
N ALA A 26 -32.09 -4.75 3.29
CA ALA A 26 -31.29 -5.18 4.42
C ALA A 26 -30.47 -4.00 4.95
N PRO A 27 -30.11 -4.00 6.24
CA PRO A 27 -29.09 -3.13 6.78
C PRO A 27 -27.81 -3.14 5.95
N VAL A 28 -27.10 -2.01 5.88
CA VAL A 28 -25.89 -1.88 5.09
C VAL A 28 -24.70 -1.55 5.99
N ALA A 29 -23.59 -2.17 5.73
CA ALA A 29 -22.27 -1.80 6.23
C ALA A 29 -21.31 -1.59 5.04
N VAL A 30 -20.30 -0.74 5.18
CA VAL A 30 -19.45 -0.34 4.07
C VAL A 30 -17.97 -0.56 4.40
N LEU A 31 -17.28 -1.27 3.52
CA LEU A 31 -15.82 -1.38 3.53
C LEU A 31 -15.22 -0.36 2.55
N VAL A 32 -14.31 0.47 3.02
CA VAL A 32 -13.61 1.48 2.19
C VAL A 32 -12.11 1.22 2.23
N PRO A 33 -11.53 0.60 1.18
CA PRO A 33 -10.09 0.40 1.09
C PRO A 33 -9.34 1.74 0.92
N HIS A 34 -9.80 2.58 0.02
CA HIS A 34 -9.32 3.94 -0.20
C HIS A 34 -10.30 4.69 -1.11
N LEU A 35 -10.19 6.00 -1.10
CA LEU A 35 -10.91 6.86 -2.03
C LEU A 35 -9.92 7.47 -3.03
N PHE A 36 -10.30 7.54 -4.30
CA PHE A 36 -9.44 8.10 -5.34
C PHE A 36 -9.31 9.61 -5.22
N GLY A 37 -10.39 10.32 -4.93
CA GLY A 37 -10.38 11.77 -4.93
C GLY A 37 -9.84 12.32 -6.26
N THR A 38 -8.93 13.27 -6.20
CA THR A 38 -8.28 13.86 -7.39
C THR A 38 -7.29 12.92 -8.07
N THR A 39 -6.85 11.82 -7.44
CA THR A 39 -5.93 10.86 -8.07
C THR A 39 -6.61 10.08 -9.20
N ALA A 40 -7.94 10.01 -9.21
CA ALA A 40 -8.71 9.43 -10.32
C ALA A 40 -8.33 10.02 -11.69
N PHE A 41 -8.03 11.33 -11.74
CA PHE A 41 -7.63 12.03 -12.98
C PHE A 41 -6.22 11.66 -13.48
N ARG A 42 -5.45 10.93 -12.68
CA ARG A 42 -4.13 10.40 -13.09
C ARG A 42 -4.20 8.96 -13.57
N GLU A 43 -5.33 8.28 -13.32
CA GLU A 43 -5.49 6.85 -13.58
C GLU A 43 -6.52 6.52 -14.64
N ALA A 44 -7.47 7.43 -14.89
CA ALA A 44 -8.57 7.18 -15.80
C ALA A 44 -8.77 8.33 -16.78
N TRP A 45 -9.42 8.01 -17.88
CA TRP A 45 -9.86 9.01 -18.86
C TRP A 45 -10.75 10.07 -18.18
N PRO A 46 -10.60 11.38 -18.49
CA PRO A 46 -11.23 12.47 -17.75
C PRO A 46 -12.73 12.34 -17.46
N PRO A 47 -13.61 11.90 -18.40
CA PRO A 47 -15.02 11.65 -18.09
C PRO A 47 -15.25 10.59 -17.01
N VAL A 48 -14.48 9.48 -17.06
CA VAL A 48 -14.57 8.40 -16.06
C VAL A 48 -14.05 8.89 -14.71
N ALA A 49 -12.91 9.58 -14.70
CA ALA A 49 -12.35 10.19 -13.50
C ALA A 49 -13.33 11.19 -12.85
N SER A 50 -13.99 12.02 -13.66
CA SER A 50 -15.01 12.98 -13.20
C SER A 50 -16.22 12.27 -12.59
N ALA A 51 -16.68 11.18 -13.23
CA ALA A 51 -17.80 10.38 -12.72
C ALA A 51 -17.47 9.75 -11.35
N VAL A 52 -16.27 9.15 -11.20
CA VAL A 52 -15.80 8.57 -9.94
C VAL A 52 -15.69 9.66 -8.86
N TRP A 53 -15.02 10.76 -9.16
CA TRP A 53 -14.86 11.88 -8.24
C TRP A 53 -16.19 12.48 -7.77
N LEU A 54 -17.16 12.63 -8.69
CA LEU A 54 -18.50 13.13 -8.38
C LEU A 54 -19.30 12.12 -7.54
N ALA A 55 -19.19 10.82 -7.86
CA ALA A 55 -19.82 9.76 -7.09
C ALA A 55 -19.30 9.74 -5.64
N GLU A 56 -17.98 9.80 -5.45
CA GLU A 56 -17.37 9.87 -4.11
C GLU A 56 -17.83 11.11 -3.33
N ARG A 57 -17.98 12.27 -3.99
CA ARG A 57 -18.48 13.49 -3.32
C ARG A 57 -19.95 13.40 -2.90
N ARG A 58 -20.73 12.55 -3.56
CA ARG A 58 -22.14 12.32 -3.22
C ARG A 58 -22.36 11.19 -2.22
N MET A 59 -21.30 10.58 -1.71
CA MET A 59 -21.41 9.50 -0.74
C MET A 59 -22.07 9.97 0.57
N LEU A 60 -21.66 11.12 1.11
CA LEU A 60 -22.06 11.54 2.44
C LEU A 60 -23.59 11.46 2.67
N PRO A 61 -24.47 12.04 1.83
CA PRO A 61 -25.91 11.98 2.10
C PRO A 61 -26.51 10.57 2.02
N ALA A 62 -25.82 9.62 1.40
CA ALA A 62 -26.31 8.24 1.25
C ALA A 62 -25.78 7.31 2.37
N TYR A 63 -24.64 7.64 2.96
CA TYR A 63 -23.95 6.78 3.90
C TYR A 63 -23.73 7.44 5.28
N GLU A 64 -24.40 8.58 5.55
CA GLU A 64 -24.19 9.39 6.76
C GLU A 64 -24.35 8.60 8.06
N HIS A 65 -25.23 7.61 8.08
CA HIS A 65 -25.50 6.79 9.28
C HIS A 65 -25.11 5.32 9.10
N VAL A 66 -24.35 5.01 8.08
CA VAL A 66 -23.93 3.65 7.76
C VAL A 66 -22.61 3.33 8.46
N PRO A 67 -22.48 2.17 9.15
CA PRO A 67 -21.20 1.74 9.69
C PRO A 67 -20.15 1.58 8.59
N ILE A 68 -18.98 2.19 8.78
CA ILE A 68 -17.89 2.15 7.81
C ILE A 68 -16.65 1.46 8.43
N GLN A 69 -16.08 0.51 7.69
CA GLN A 69 -14.74 -0.02 7.98
C GLN A 69 -13.75 0.57 6.98
N ALA A 70 -12.73 1.25 7.48
CA ALA A 70 -11.59 1.73 6.70
C ALA A 70 -10.38 0.83 6.94
N ILE A 71 -9.54 0.59 5.90
CA ILE A 71 -8.36 -0.27 6.04
C ILE A 71 -7.13 0.47 6.58
N SER A 72 -7.22 1.78 6.81
CA SER A 72 -6.13 2.61 7.32
C SER A 72 -6.67 3.86 8.01
N ARG A 73 -5.84 4.45 8.87
CA ARG A 73 -6.16 5.74 9.52
C ARG A 73 -6.26 6.85 8.49
N SER A 74 -5.39 6.84 7.48
CA SER A 74 -5.41 7.83 6.40
C SER A 74 -6.71 7.75 5.58
N THR A 75 -7.27 6.54 5.36
CA THR A 75 -8.60 6.39 4.75
C THR A 75 -9.70 6.96 5.67
N LYS A 76 -9.62 6.70 6.99
CA LYS A 76 -10.53 7.30 7.97
C LYS A 76 -10.43 8.83 7.95
N GLU A 77 -9.23 9.39 7.95
CA GLU A 77 -8.99 10.83 7.90
C GLU A 77 -9.56 11.46 6.61
N ASP A 78 -9.39 10.81 5.46
CA ASP A 78 -9.98 11.25 4.18
C ASP A 78 -11.52 11.27 4.26
N LEU A 79 -12.14 10.23 4.84
CA LEU A 79 -13.59 10.17 5.05
C LEU A 79 -14.09 11.27 6.01
N VAL A 80 -13.42 11.47 7.16
CA VAL A 80 -13.73 12.53 8.10
C VAL A 80 -13.60 13.91 7.45
N GLY A 81 -12.55 14.13 6.67
CA GLY A 81 -12.36 15.34 5.88
C GLY A 81 -13.46 15.61 4.84
N ARG A 82 -14.23 14.58 4.47
CA ARG A 82 -15.40 14.67 3.58
C ARG A 82 -16.72 14.87 4.34
N GLY A 83 -16.68 14.92 5.67
CA GLY A 83 -17.82 15.19 6.55
C GLY A 83 -18.42 13.96 7.24
N PHE A 84 -17.86 12.76 7.06
CA PHE A 84 -18.31 11.57 7.80
C PHE A 84 -17.94 11.66 9.28
N SER A 85 -18.84 11.18 10.18
CA SER A 85 -18.54 11.11 11.60
C SER A 85 -17.38 10.13 11.88
N ALA A 86 -16.45 10.53 12.73
CA ALA A 86 -15.35 9.66 13.15
C ALA A 86 -15.84 8.40 13.89
N ASP A 87 -16.99 8.50 14.57
CA ASP A 87 -17.56 7.42 15.37
C ASP A 87 -18.20 6.31 14.51
N GLN A 88 -18.66 6.63 13.29
CA GLN A 88 -19.15 5.62 12.35
C GLN A 88 -18.04 4.85 11.62
N ILE A 89 -16.76 5.30 11.75
CA ILE A 89 -15.64 4.74 11.00
C ILE A 89 -14.71 3.95 11.93
N ARG A 90 -14.73 2.62 11.78
CA ARG A 90 -13.75 1.73 12.42
C ARG A 90 -12.57 1.50 11.49
N VAL A 91 -11.36 1.56 12.02
CA VAL A 91 -10.16 1.19 11.27
C VAL A 91 -9.82 -0.26 11.60
N VAL A 92 -9.73 -1.09 10.56
CA VAL A 92 -9.24 -2.47 10.65
C VAL A 92 -8.13 -2.62 9.62
N PHE A 93 -6.90 -2.79 10.09
CA PHE A 93 -5.75 -2.95 9.20
C PHE A 93 -5.76 -4.32 8.54
N PRO A 94 -5.42 -4.41 7.23
CA PRO A 94 -5.20 -5.70 6.58
C PRO A 94 -4.08 -6.47 7.26
N GLY A 95 -4.19 -7.80 7.24
CA GLY A 95 -3.18 -8.70 7.77
C GLY A 95 -2.10 -9.07 6.76
N VAL A 96 -1.07 -9.73 7.25
CA VAL A 96 -0.07 -10.45 6.47
C VAL A 96 -0.05 -11.93 6.91
N ASP A 97 0.16 -12.84 5.97
CA ASP A 97 0.30 -14.26 6.28
C ASP A 97 1.73 -14.56 6.77
N HIS A 98 1.92 -14.56 8.09
CA HIS A 98 3.21 -14.81 8.74
C HIS A 98 3.74 -16.24 8.56
N ARG A 99 2.94 -17.18 8.06
CA ARG A 99 3.41 -18.54 7.67
C ARG A 99 4.19 -18.48 6.36
N VAL A 100 3.85 -17.53 5.50
CA VAL A 100 4.48 -17.31 4.19
C VAL A 100 5.55 -16.22 4.25
N TYR A 101 5.17 -15.04 4.76
CA TYR A 101 6.07 -13.89 4.88
C TYR A 101 6.74 -13.93 6.26
N ARG A 102 7.93 -14.46 6.30
CA ARG A 102 8.77 -14.57 7.51
C ARG A 102 10.24 -14.62 7.11
N PRO A 103 11.15 -14.25 8.00
CA PRO A 103 12.57 -14.48 7.79
C PRO A 103 12.85 -15.97 7.56
N ASP A 104 13.87 -16.25 6.78
CA ASP A 104 14.34 -17.60 6.54
C ASP A 104 15.87 -17.59 6.60
N PRO A 105 16.47 -18.23 7.63
CA PRO A 105 17.92 -18.21 7.84
C PRO A 105 18.71 -18.91 6.73
N GLU A 106 18.06 -19.79 5.93
CA GLU A 106 18.71 -20.45 4.80
C GLU A 106 18.72 -19.57 3.54
N VAL A 107 17.92 -18.50 3.52
CA VAL A 107 17.85 -17.56 2.38
C VAL A 107 18.75 -16.36 2.64
N ALA A 108 19.97 -16.42 2.16
CA ALA A 108 20.92 -15.32 2.30
C ALA A 108 20.46 -14.07 1.53
N ARG A 109 20.71 -12.89 2.09
CA ARG A 109 20.52 -11.61 1.38
C ARG A 109 21.45 -11.55 0.18
N PHE A 110 21.10 -10.68 -0.80
CA PHE A 110 21.98 -10.44 -1.94
C PHE A 110 23.36 -9.97 -1.46
N GLN A 111 24.41 -10.46 -2.07
CA GLN A 111 25.79 -10.12 -1.69
C GLN A 111 26.15 -8.67 -2.02
N GLN A 112 25.60 -8.14 -3.11
CA GLN A 112 25.77 -6.73 -3.49
C GLN A 112 24.55 -5.91 -3.10
N PRO A 113 24.68 -4.59 -2.93
CA PRO A 113 23.55 -3.70 -2.63
C PRO A 113 22.42 -3.90 -3.64
N THR A 114 21.31 -4.47 -3.21
CA THR A 114 20.18 -4.77 -4.09
C THR A 114 18.88 -4.34 -3.42
N PHE A 115 18.23 -3.39 -4.05
CA PHE A 115 16.95 -2.85 -3.64
C PHE A 115 15.85 -3.35 -4.57
N ALA A 116 14.64 -3.53 -4.06
CA ALA A 116 13.57 -4.09 -4.86
C ALA A 116 12.30 -3.22 -4.82
N TYR A 117 11.64 -3.11 -5.94
CA TYR A 117 10.25 -2.70 -6.03
C TYR A 117 9.40 -3.90 -6.41
N VAL A 118 8.26 -4.09 -5.75
CA VAL A 118 7.31 -5.15 -6.07
C VAL A 118 5.90 -4.54 -6.14
N GLY A 119 5.31 -4.48 -7.33
CA GLY A 119 3.98 -3.92 -7.51
C GLY A 119 3.62 -3.61 -8.95
N ARG A 120 2.41 -3.13 -9.19
CA ARG A 120 1.95 -2.72 -10.52
C ARG A 120 2.78 -1.53 -11.03
N LEU A 121 3.16 -1.58 -12.30
CA LEU A 121 3.88 -0.48 -12.96
C LEU A 121 2.88 0.54 -13.50
N LYS A 122 2.46 1.44 -12.63
CA LYS A 122 1.55 2.55 -12.93
C LYS A 122 2.26 3.88 -12.75
N ARG A 123 1.92 4.86 -13.57
CA ARG A 123 2.58 6.18 -13.55
C ARG A 123 2.51 6.86 -12.17
N TYR A 124 1.37 6.72 -11.49
CA TYR A 124 1.22 7.30 -10.15
C TYR A 124 2.11 6.66 -9.09
N LYS A 125 2.60 5.43 -9.31
CA LYS A 125 3.52 4.76 -8.38
C LYS A 125 4.87 5.46 -8.23
N GLY A 126 5.22 6.38 -9.14
CA GLY A 126 6.34 7.29 -8.97
C GLY A 126 7.74 6.67 -9.10
N LEU A 127 7.88 5.53 -9.78
CA LEU A 127 9.17 4.86 -9.95
C LEU A 127 10.22 5.73 -10.64
N ASP A 128 9.81 6.73 -11.39
CA ASP A 128 10.70 7.68 -12.04
C ASP A 128 11.59 8.46 -11.05
N VAL A 129 11.14 8.69 -9.81
CA VAL A 129 12.00 9.31 -8.78
C VAL A 129 13.11 8.37 -8.31
N VAL A 130 12.81 7.08 -8.17
CA VAL A 130 13.81 6.05 -7.83
C VAL A 130 14.84 5.91 -8.95
N LEU A 131 14.40 5.92 -10.22
CA LEU A 131 15.31 5.92 -11.37
C LEU A 131 16.18 7.18 -11.43
N SER A 132 15.65 8.34 -11.01
CA SER A 132 16.43 9.57 -10.90
C SER A 132 17.51 9.46 -9.82
N ALA A 133 17.16 8.91 -8.67
CA ALA A 133 18.11 8.67 -7.58
C ALA A 133 19.19 7.64 -7.99
N ALA A 134 18.79 6.57 -8.68
CA ALA A 134 19.74 5.59 -9.21
C ALA A 134 20.74 6.22 -10.17
N ALA A 135 20.29 7.11 -11.07
CA ALA A 135 21.16 7.80 -12.02
C ALA A 135 22.16 8.75 -11.32
N GLU A 136 21.75 9.41 -10.24
CA GLU A 136 22.64 10.25 -9.44
C GLU A 136 23.67 9.42 -8.69
N LEU A 137 23.27 8.31 -8.12
CA LEU A 137 24.14 7.36 -7.43
C LEU A 137 25.15 6.71 -8.40
N ASP A 138 24.68 6.26 -9.57
CA ASP A 138 25.54 5.62 -10.58
C ASP A 138 26.65 6.56 -11.05
N ARG A 139 26.33 7.84 -11.29
CA ARG A 139 27.33 8.88 -11.63
C ARG A 139 28.38 9.09 -10.51
N SER A 140 28.03 8.79 -9.27
CA SER A 140 28.95 8.84 -8.13
C SER A 140 29.72 7.53 -7.89
N GLY A 141 29.61 6.55 -8.80
CA GLY A 141 30.30 5.27 -8.72
C GLY A 141 29.64 4.22 -7.84
N TRP A 142 28.37 4.41 -7.45
CA TRP A 142 27.60 3.42 -6.70
C TRP A 142 27.45 2.10 -7.47
N ARG A 143 27.61 0.97 -6.81
CA ARG A 143 27.56 -0.37 -7.39
C ARG A 143 26.33 -1.17 -6.97
N GLY A 144 25.26 -0.51 -6.61
CA GLY A 144 24.01 -1.17 -6.24
C GLY A 144 23.17 -1.55 -7.45
N ARG A 145 22.12 -2.33 -7.17
CA ARG A 145 21.11 -2.77 -8.14
C ARG A 145 19.70 -2.45 -7.66
N ILE A 146 18.82 -2.20 -8.61
CA ILE A 146 17.38 -2.03 -8.38
C ILE A 146 16.64 -3.07 -9.22
N LEU A 147 15.91 -3.97 -8.54
CA LEU A 147 15.08 -4.98 -9.17
C LEU A 147 13.62 -4.51 -9.16
N ILE A 148 13.01 -4.44 -10.33
CA ILE A 148 11.62 -4.00 -10.51
C ILE A 148 10.77 -5.21 -10.90
N ALA A 149 9.99 -5.72 -9.93
CA ALA A 149 9.07 -6.84 -10.12
C ALA A 149 7.64 -6.33 -10.28
N GLY A 150 7.00 -6.72 -11.36
CA GLY A 150 5.64 -6.38 -11.72
C GLY A 150 5.50 -5.98 -13.17
N THR A 151 4.25 -5.75 -13.57
CA THR A 151 3.88 -5.32 -14.92
C THR A 151 2.89 -4.15 -14.84
N GLY A 152 2.71 -3.42 -15.93
CA GLY A 152 1.75 -2.33 -16.01
C GLY A 152 1.96 -1.44 -17.23
N ASP A 153 1.05 -0.50 -17.42
CA ASP A 153 1.04 0.42 -18.57
C ASP A 153 2.17 1.46 -18.58
N ASP A 154 2.86 1.63 -17.45
CA ASP A 154 4.01 2.53 -17.35
C ASP A 154 5.35 1.83 -17.66
N GLU A 155 5.37 0.52 -17.88
CA GLU A 155 6.61 -0.25 -18.03
C GLU A 155 7.46 0.24 -19.19
N GLU A 156 6.86 0.47 -20.36
CA GLU A 156 7.58 0.93 -21.54
C GLU A 156 8.26 2.28 -21.33
N ARG A 157 7.56 3.22 -20.66
CA ARG A 157 8.14 4.53 -20.31
C ARG A 157 9.31 4.38 -19.33
N LEU A 158 9.16 3.52 -18.32
CA LEU A 158 10.22 3.27 -17.34
C LEU A 158 11.46 2.62 -17.98
N ARG A 159 11.26 1.65 -18.89
CA ARG A 159 12.37 1.03 -19.65
C ARG A 159 13.10 2.07 -20.52
N ARG A 160 12.37 2.95 -21.19
CA ARG A 160 12.99 4.07 -21.93
C ARG A 160 13.81 4.97 -21.00
N LEU A 161 13.28 5.34 -19.85
CA LEU A 161 14.01 6.14 -18.86
C LEU A 161 15.29 5.46 -18.37
N VAL A 162 15.29 4.14 -18.21
CA VAL A 162 16.50 3.37 -17.86
C VAL A 162 17.55 3.49 -18.94
N LEU A 163 17.17 3.30 -20.21
CA LEU A 163 18.10 3.43 -21.35
C LEU A 163 18.62 4.85 -21.52
N ASP A 164 17.74 5.85 -21.49
CA ASP A 164 18.09 7.27 -21.65
C ASP A 164 19.07 7.75 -20.56
N ARG A 165 19.07 7.11 -19.40
CA ARG A 165 19.95 7.44 -18.27
C ARG A 165 21.15 6.51 -18.12
N GLY A 166 21.32 5.54 -19.00
CA GLY A 166 22.41 4.56 -18.95
C GLY A 166 22.38 3.63 -17.75
N LEU A 167 21.17 3.29 -17.26
CA LEU A 167 20.96 2.48 -16.05
C LEU A 167 20.75 0.99 -16.32
N ASP A 168 21.03 0.52 -17.53
CA ASP A 168 20.84 -0.87 -17.97
C ASP A 168 21.62 -1.90 -17.14
N ARG A 169 22.71 -1.48 -16.49
CA ARG A 169 23.50 -2.31 -15.56
C ARG A 169 23.03 -2.21 -14.10
N THR A 170 22.28 -1.17 -13.76
CA THR A 170 21.85 -0.86 -12.39
C THR A 170 20.40 -1.28 -12.16
N VAL A 171 19.56 -1.24 -13.17
CA VAL A 171 18.12 -1.51 -13.07
C VAL A 171 17.72 -2.71 -13.91
N GLU A 172 17.05 -3.67 -13.28
CA GLU A 172 16.55 -4.88 -13.92
C GLU A 172 15.04 -5.02 -13.74
N PHE A 173 14.31 -5.23 -14.84
CA PHE A 173 12.87 -5.51 -14.83
C PHE A 173 12.64 -7.03 -14.84
N LEU A 174 12.05 -7.54 -13.79
CA LEU A 174 11.76 -8.97 -13.60
C LEU A 174 10.41 -9.40 -14.21
N GLY A 175 9.59 -8.43 -14.66
CA GLY A 175 8.23 -8.72 -15.10
C GLY A 175 7.35 -9.22 -13.95
N PHE A 176 6.29 -9.95 -14.27
CA PHE A 176 5.45 -10.59 -13.27
C PHE A 176 6.24 -11.67 -12.51
N VAL A 177 6.14 -11.66 -11.19
CA VAL A 177 6.74 -12.68 -10.34
C VAL A 177 5.67 -13.44 -9.57
N ALA A 178 5.77 -14.77 -9.53
CA ALA A 178 4.90 -15.61 -8.72
C ALA A 178 5.14 -15.39 -7.22
N LYS A 179 4.23 -15.85 -6.38
CA LYS A 179 4.24 -15.62 -4.92
C LYS A 179 5.55 -16.07 -4.28
N GLU A 180 6.04 -17.23 -4.64
CA GLU A 180 7.28 -17.82 -4.10
C GLU A 180 8.50 -16.94 -4.44
N ARG A 181 8.58 -16.48 -5.68
CA ARG A 181 9.64 -15.58 -6.13
C ARG A 181 9.53 -14.19 -5.51
N LYS A 182 8.31 -13.71 -5.28
CA LYS A 182 8.07 -12.47 -4.52
C LYS A 182 8.61 -12.60 -3.10
N VAL A 183 8.27 -13.68 -2.39
CA VAL A 183 8.73 -13.92 -1.02
C VAL A 183 10.26 -13.99 -0.97
N GLU A 184 10.88 -14.75 -1.89
CA GLU A 184 12.34 -14.82 -2.02
C GLU A 184 12.95 -13.43 -2.23
N LEU A 185 12.40 -12.63 -3.13
CA LEU A 185 12.87 -11.27 -3.40
C LEU A 185 12.77 -10.38 -2.16
N LEU A 186 11.65 -10.45 -1.43
CA LEU A 186 11.47 -9.69 -0.19
C LEU A 186 12.44 -10.13 0.91
N ARG A 187 12.79 -11.40 1.00
CA ARG A 187 13.80 -11.91 1.95
C ARG A 187 15.22 -11.48 1.60
N ARG A 188 15.54 -11.41 0.31
CA ARG A 188 16.91 -11.19 -0.16
C ARG A 188 17.28 -9.74 -0.38
N ALA A 189 16.31 -8.86 -0.67
CA ALA A 189 16.54 -7.44 -0.88
C ALA A 189 17.09 -6.76 0.38
N TRP A 190 17.96 -5.77 0.21
CA TRP A 190 18.48 -4.96 1.30
C TRP A 190 17.42 -4.00 1.86
N ALA A 191 16.58 -3.48 0.98
CA ALA A 191 15.32 -2.83 1.32
C ALA A 191 14.37 -2.85 0.11
N ILE A 192 13.08 -2.65 0.36
CA ILE A 192 12.11 -2.40 -0.71
C ILE A 192 11.89 -0.89 -0.90
N LEU A 193 11.51 -0.53 -2.13
CA LEU A 193 11.30 0.86 -2.54
C LEU A 193 9.84 1.08 -2.88
N TYR A 194 9.21 2.11 -2.26
CA TYR A 194 7.79 2.37 -2.46
C TYR A 194 7.49 3.87 -2.65
N PRO A 195 7.75 4.44 -3.85
CA PRO A 195 7.70 5.88 -4.09
C PRO A 195 6.29 6.43 -4.37
N SER A 196 5.23 5.72 -4.00
CA SER A 196 3.85 6.13 -4.27
C SER A 196 3.43 7.39 -3.51
N PRO A 197 2.69 8.33 -4.15
CA PRO A 197 2.13 9.49 -3.48
C PRO A 197 0.92 9.19 -2.59
N LYS A 198 0.27 8.05 -2.81
CA LYS A 198 -0.91 7.61 -2.05
C LYS A 198 -1.08 6.09 -2.21
N GLU A 199 -1.32 5.43 -1.11
CA GLU A 199 -1.72 4.02 -1.05
C GLU A 199 -2.90 3.87 -0.09
N GLY A 200 -3.66 2.79 -0.24
CA GLY A 200 -4.66 2.43 0.75
C GLY A 200 -4.01 2.10 2.09
N TRP A 201 -2.91 1.29 2.04
CA TRP A 201 -2.15 0.95 3.24
C TRP A 201 -0.66 0.62 2.96
N GLY A 202 -0.34 -0.01 1.84
CA GLY A 202 1.03 -0.42 1.53
C GLY A 202 1.32 -1.86 1.96
N LEU A 203 0.45 -2.80 1.60
CA LEU A 203 0.55 -4.22 1.98
C LEU A 203 1.94 -4.81 1.69
N THR A 204 2.56 -4.51 0.55
CA THR A 204 3.88 -5.01 0.20
C THR A 204 4.97 -4.55 1.18
N ASN A 205 4.84 -3.36 1.79
CA ASN A 205 5.77 -2.91 2.83
C ASN A 205 5.69 -3.82 4.06
N VAL A 206 4.47 -4.20 4.48
CA VAL A 206 4.27 -5.06 5.64
C VAL A 206 4.67 -6.50 5.34
N GLU A 207 4.45 -6.99 4.10
CA GLU A 207 4.95 -8.30 3.66
C GLU A 207 6.49 -8.35 3.69
N ALA A 208 7.16 -7.29 3.25
CA ALA A 208 8.62 -7.18 3.33
C ALA A 208 9.10 -7.07 4.78
N ALA A 209 8.41 -6.26 5.58
CA ALA A 209 8.67 -6.11 7.00
C ALA A 209 8.54 -7.44 7.73
N ALA A 210 7.52 -8.25 7.43
CA ALA A 210 7.35 -9.60 7.95
C ALA A 210 8.49 -10.54 7.54
N CYS A 211 9.14 -10.30 6.39
CA CYS A 211 10.36 -11.01 5.97
C CYS A 211 11.65 -10.43 6.61
N GLY A 212 11.55 -9.45 7.51
CA GLY A 212 12.70 -8.78 8.12
C GLY A 212 13.41 -7.80 7.17
N THR A 213 12.70 -7.26 6.18
CA THR A 213 13.24 -6.34 5.18
C THR A 213 12.63 -4.95 5.33
N ALA A 214 13.48 -3.96 5.55
CA ALA A 214 13.09 -2.57 5.69
C ALA A 214 12.54 -1.98 4.38
N ALA A 215 11.81 -0.87 4.48
CA ALA A 215 11.32 -0.12 3.33
C ALA A 215 11.91 1.30 3.27
N ILE A 216 12.15 1.80 2.05
CA ILE A 216 12.23 3.23 1.78
C ILE A 216 10.94 3.60 1.05
N ALA A 217 10.10 4.41 1.65
CA ALA A 217 8.79 4.75 1.11
C ALA A 217 8.57 6.27 1.10
N SER A 218 7.74 6.75 0.17
CA SER A 218 7.31 8.15 0.22
C SER A 218 6.57 8.44 1.52
N ASP A 219 6.81 9.60 2.11
CA ASP A 219 6.00 10.12 3.22
C ASP A 219 4.63 10.54 2.71
N SER A 220 3.72 9.58 2.65
CA SER A 220 2.40 9.73 2.04
C SER A 220 1.32 8.90 2.76
N PRO A 221 0.05 9.27 2.58
CA PRO A 221 -1.07 8.54 3.18
C PRO A 221 -1.02 7.04 2.89
N GLY A 222 -1.32 6.21 3.88
CA GLY A 222 -1.21 4.74 3.85
C GLY A 222 0.22 4.24 4.07
N LEU A 223 1.24 4.86 3.47
CA LEU A 223 2.64 4.45 3.65
C LEU A 223 3.19 4.84 5.03
N ARG A 224 2.72 5.95 5.61
CA ARG A 224 3.03 6.36 7.00
C ARG A 224 2.62 5.33 8.05
N GLU A 225 1.69 4.46 7.71
CA GLU A 225 1.17 3.45 8.62
C GLU A 225 1.85 2.09 8.43
N SER A 226 2.24 1.78 7.18
CA SER A 226 2.94 0.54 6.85
C SER A 226 4.45 0.61 7.10
N VAL A 227 5.00 1.82 7.32
CA VAL A 227 6.41 2.06 7.62
C VAL A 227 6.54 2.93 8.86
N ALA A 228 7.09 2.37 9.94
CA ALA A 228 7.48 3.14 11.12
C ALA A 228 8.83 3.81 10.85
N HIS A 229 8.81 5.13 10.62
CA HIS A 229 10.00 5.92 10.27
C HIS A 229 11.16 5.71 11.24
N GLU A 230 12.37 5.48 10.71
CA GLU A 230 13.62 5.20 11.43
C GLU A 230 13.65 3.92 12.30
N ARG A 231 12.51 3.22 12.38
CA ARG A 231 12.40 1.96 13.11
C ARG A 231 12.24 0.75 12.19
N SER A 232 11.30 0.81 11.22
CA SER A 232 11.07 -0.28 10.25
C SER A 232 11.48 0.08 8.84
N GLY A 233 12.01 1.28 8.63
CA GLY A 233 12.40 1.82 7.34
C GLY A 233 12.43 3.33 7.37
N TYR A 234 12.44 3.93 6.18
CA TYR A 234 12.45 5.37 6.02
C TYR A 234 11.22 5.87 5.27
N LEU A 235 10.61 6.94 5.80
CA LEU A 235 9.68 7.78 5.07
C LEU A 235 10.47 8.98 4.52
N VAL A 236 10.43 9.17 3.21
CA VAL A 236 11.15 10.22 2.49
C VAL A 236 10.16 11.16 1.82
N ARG A 237 10.53 12.42 1.66
CA ARG A 237 9.67 13.41 1.00
C ARG A 237 9.31 12.93 -0.41
N HIS A 238 8.02 13.00 -0.72
CA HIS A 238 7.54 12.54 -2.02
C HIS A 238 8.20 13.33 -3.16
N ARG A 239 8.78 12.59 -4.13
CA ARG A 239 9.50 13.10 -5.31
C ARG A 239 10.82 13.86 -5.01
N GLU A 240 11.29 13.92 -3.77
CA GLU A 240 12.57 14.52 -3.43
C GLU A 240 13.71 13.51 -3.70
N VAL A 241 14.38 13.65 -4.84
CA VAL A 241 15.42 12.70 -5.30
C VAL A 241 16.57 12.61 -4.31
N SER A 242 16.97 13.71 -3.71
CA SER A 242 18.08 13.78 -2.73
C SER A 242 17.82 12.92 -1.51
N ASP A 243 16.57 12.83 -1.03
CA ASP A 243 16.20 11.97 0.09
C ASP A 243 16.38 10.49 -0.27
N TRP A 244 15.97 10.09 -1.47
CA TRP A 244 16.16 8.72 -1.97
C TRP A 244 17.65 8.37 -2.09
N VAL A 245 18.44 9.27 -2.65
CA VAL A 245 19.90 9.12 -2.78
C VAL A 245 20.53 8.91 -1.40
N ALA A 246 20.19 9.77 -0.43
CA ALA A 246 20.73 9.67 0.92
C ALA A 246 20.41 8.32 1.58
N ARG A 247 19.15 7.87 1.53
CA ARG A 247 18.75 6.61 2.19
C ARG A 247 19.27 5.37 1.47
N LEU A 248 19.34 5.37 0.14
CA LEU A 248 19.96 4.28 -0.62
C LEU A 248 21.44 4.16 -0.28
N ARG A 249 22.16 5.30 -0.13
CA ARG A 249 23.57 5.33 0.25
C ARG A 249 23.78 4.85 1.68
N GLU A 250 23.05 5.39 2.65
CA GLU A 250 23.11 4.95 4.06
C GLU A 250 22.92 3.44 4.21
N LEU A 251 21.90 2.88 3.54
CA LEU A 251 21.66 1.45 3.58
C LEU A 251 22.72 0.64 2.80
N THR A 252 23.39 1.25 1.84
CA THR A 252 24.54 0.63 1.17
C THR A 252 25.75 0.54 2.10
N ASP A 253 26.01 1.61 2.82
CA ASP A 253 27.27 1.80 3.57
C ASP A 253 27.23 1.16 4.98
N SER A 254 26.04 0.93 5.57
CA SER A 254 25.92 0.40 6.93
C SER A 254 25.13 -0.92 7.02
N PRO A 255 25.82 -2.06 7.16
CA PRO A 255 25.18 -3.34 7.49
C PRO A 255 24.40 -3.29 8.81
N GLU A 256 24.94 -2.64 9.84
CA GLU A 256 24.33 -2.53 11.16
C GLU A 256 23.00 -1.80 11.11
N LEU A 257 22.92 -0.75 10.28
CA LEU A 257 21.69 -0.01 10.04
C LEU A 257 20.63 -0.89 9.35
N ARG A 258 21.02 -1.65 8.33
CA ARG A 258 20.10 -2.60 7.67
C ARG A 258 19.55 -3.63 8.64
N ASP A 259 20.42 -4.21 9.48
CA ASP A 259 20.02 -5.22 10.46
C ASP A 259 19.09 -4.61 11.54
N ARG A 260 19.40 -3.41 12.00
CA ARG A 260 18.55 -2.69 12.97
C ARG A 260 17.16 -2.40 12.39
N LEU A 261 17.11 -1.84 11.18
CA LEU A 261 15.84 -1.55 10.51
C LEU A 261 15.07 -2.81 10.13
N GLY A 262 15.77 -3.88 9.74
CA GLY A 262 15.17 -5.19 9.45
C GLY A 262 14.51 -5.82 10.66
N ARG A 263 15.15 -5.76 11.84
CA ARG A 263 14.55 -6.21 13.11
C ARG A 263 13.32 -5.36 13.46
N GLY A 264 13.45 -4.05 13.41
CA GLY A 264 12.31 -3.15 13.67
C GLY A 264 11.16 -3.32 12.67
N ALA A 265 11.47 -3.68 11.42
CA ALA A 265 10.46 -4.03 10.43
C ALA A 265 9.70 -5.30 10.83
N PHE A 266 10.41 -6.36 11.19
CA PHE A 266 9.81 -7.61 11.64
C PHE A 266 8.90 -7.40 12.87
N GLU A 267 9.37 -6.65 13.86
CA GLU A 267 8.59 -6.28 15.04
C GLU A 267 7.34 -5.45 14.68
N HIS A 268 7.46 -4.52 13.74
CA HIS A 268 6.34 -3.71 13.28
C HIS A 268 5.27 -4.56 12.58
N ALA A 269 5.69 -5.50 11.72
CA ALA A 269 4.79 -6.38 10.99
C ALA A 269 4.03 -7.36 11.89
N ALA A 270 4.58 -7.73 13.06
CA ALA A 270 3.95 -8.64 13.99
C ALA A 270 2.58 -8.17 14.51
N ALA A 271 2.31 -6.86 14.45
CA ALA A 271 1.02 -6.28 14.82
C ALA A 271 -0.10 -6.55 13.80
N TYR A 272 0.23 -7.04 12.60
CA TYR A 272 -0.72 -7.16 11.49
C TYR A 272 -0.84 -8.63 11.07
N SER A 273 -1.93 -9.29 11.47
CA SER A 273 -2.26 -10.65 11.03
C SER A 273 -3.67 -10.70 10.43
N TRP A 274 -3.91 -11.68 9.56
CA TRP A 274 -5.25 -11.91 9.01
C TRP A 274 -6.23 -12.39 10.07
N GLU A 275 -5.77 -13.13 11.07
CA GLU A 275 -6.58 -13.57 12.20
C GLU A 275 -7.12 -12.35 12.96
N ARG A 276 -6.25 -11.43 13.34
CA ARG A 276 -6.67 -10.17 13.98
C ARG A 276 -7.61 -9.34 13.11
N ALA A 277 -7.32 -9.21 11.82
CA ALA A 277 -8.18 -8.48 10.90
C ALA A 277 -9.57 -9.12 10.78
N ALA A 278 -9.65 -10.45 10.80
CA ALA A 278 -10.91 -11.19 10.79
C ALA A 278 -11.71 -10.94 12.08
N ASP A 279 -11.09 -11.12 13.26
CA ASP A 279 -11.73 -10.90 14.56
C ASP A 279 -12.27 -9.46 14.69
N GLU A 280 -11.46 -8.47 14.29
CA GLU A 280 -11.86 -7.05 14.34
C GLU A 280 -12.99 -6.75 13.35
N THR A 281 -13.00 -7.40 12.18
CA THR A 281 -14.06 -7.25 11.17
C THR A 281 -15.34 -7.94 11.63
N GLU A 282 -15.28 -9.15 12.20
CA GLU A 282 -16.43 -9.86 12.76
C GLU A 282 -17.08 -9.02 13.86
N ALA A 283 -16.31 -8.54 14.82
CA ALA A 283 -16.80 -7.67 15.88
C ALA A 283 -17.44 -6.37 15.36
N TRP A 284 -16.95 -5.83 14.24
CA TRP A 284 -17.55 -4.67 13.59
C TRP A 284 -18.88 -5.01 12.91
N LEU A 285 -18.98 -6.18 12.25
CA LEU A 285 -20.22 -6.66 11.60
C LEU A 285 -21.30 -6.93 12.64
N ASP A 286 -20.96 -7.56 13.77
CA ASP A 286 -21.89 -7.81 14.87
C ASP A 286 -22.42 -6.51 15.47
N ALA A 287 -21.56 -5.50 15.65
CA ALA A 287 -21.97 -4.19 16.10
C ALA A 287 -22.89 -3.49 15.09
N ALA A 288 -22.64 -3.64 13.78
CA ALA A 288 -23.47 -3.11 12.72
C ALA A 288 -24.88 -3.75 12.73
N LEU A 289 -24.96 -5.07 12.91
CA LEU A 289 -26.24 -5.80 13.04
C LEU A 289 -27.02 -5.35 14.28
N SER A 290 -26.37 -5.27 15.44
CA SER A 290 -26.99 -4.91 16.72
C SER A 290 -27.51 -3.49 16.71
N GLY A 291 -26.82 -2.54 16.08
CA GLY A 291 -27.21 -1.14 15.98
C GLY A 291 -28.46 -0.89 15.13
N HIS A 292 -28.83 -1.84 14.26
CA HIS A 292 -30.05 -1.77 13.45
C HIS A 292 -31.25 -2.45 14.12
N GLY A 293 -31.03 -3.41 15.03
CA GLY A 293 -32.10 -4.11 15.77
C GLY A 293 -32.85 -3.26 16.78
N GLY A 294 -32.36 -2.04 17.12
CA GLY A 294 -33.00 -1.14 18.08
C GLY A 294 -33.89 -0.03 17.48
N ARG A 295 -34.14 -0.05 16.18
CA ARG A 295 -34.96 0.95 15.46
C ARG A 295 -36.22 0.34 14.83
N GLY A 296 -36.72 -0.74 15.38
CA GLY A 296 -37.98 -1.37 14.99
C GLY A 296 -39.18 -0.91 15.82
#